data_0622eb1a88375139c596c1fa64f6e75d
#
_entry.id   0622eb1a88375139c596c1fa64f6e75d
#
_cell.length_a   1.000
_cell.length_b   1.000
_cell.length_c   1.000
_cell.angle_alpha   90.00
_cell.angle_beta   90.00
_cell.angle_gamma   90.00
#
_symmetry.space_group_name_H-M   'P 1'
#
loop_
_entity.id
_entity.type
_entity.pdbx_description
1 polymer ?
#
loop_
_entity_poly.entity_id
_entity_poly.type
_entity_poly.pdbx_seq_one_letter_code
_entity_poly.pdbx_strand_id
1 'polypeptide(L)'
;MAEATAAVGKITKDTPETRVVLSAKVRDILDLSIKDARKAESELWKKWTTAVGDKPSSYDNLLREFKENYDDVLPEYRAKRVPSEVEAFLRRVRKGGEPSLVYDPDTLSFRDVAGKAPGATASDMYKLRSELLTEAGIAAKAGDHNSSRVFNNMAEAIIDDLSVSVPPETKKLYDEARGFTREFHDAFTRSFVGKVESVGRYGDRIAPELTLHKALATGKDVGFIQLAEIEHATRFLNSRGLQDDGAVQVVMDAQDRFLRLAASASIDSETGKLSTKKLSNFMNDTKLLMNRFPTIKADLDNAIKTTREASRLELLAKGQNRNMEDNKAFSKILKADG
;
A
#
# COMPACT_ATOMS: atom_id res chain seq x y z
N MET A 1 -29.61 -12.26 -30.65
CA MET A 1 -28.53 -13.27 -30.48
C MET A 1 -27.17 -12.63 -30.74
N ALA A 2 -26.90 -12.04 -31.91
CA ALA A 2 -25.60 -11.42 -32.23
C ALA A 2 -25.17 -10.33 -31.26
N GLU A 3 -26.09 -9.45 -30.82
CA GLU A 3 -25.78 -8.39 -29.84
C GLU A 3 -25.45 -8.94 -28.46
N ALA A 4 -26.14 -9.98 -27.98
CA ALA A 4 -25.83 -10.64 -26.72
C ALA A 4 -24.45 -11.33 -26.78
N THR A 5 -24.11 -11.96 -27.90
CA THR A 5 -22.78 -12.54 -28.12
C THR A 5 -21.69 -11.47 -28.15
N ALA A 6 -21.93 -10.33 -28.81
CA ALA A 6 -20.99 -9.20 -28.83
C ALA A 6 -20.80 -8.58 -27.45
N ALA A 7 -21.87 -8.43 -26.66
CA ALA A 7 -21.81 -7.92 -25.27
C ALA A 7 -21.03 -8.89 -24.37
N VAL A 8 -21.24 -10.20 -24.51
CA VAL A 8 -20.44 -11.22 -23.79
C VAL A 8 -18.98 -11.18 -24.24
N GLY A 9 -18.71 -11.01 -25.53
CA GLY A 9 -17.36 -10.89 -26.08
C GLY A 9 -16.54 -9.71 -25.51
N LYS A 10 -17.20 -8.61 -25.13
CA LYS A 10 -16.53 -7.49 -24.42
C LYS A 10 -16.06 -7.86 -23.02
N ILE A 11 -16.74 -8.81 -22.36
CA ILE A 11 -16.40 -9.28 -21.03
C ILE A 11 -15.29 -10.36 -21.10
N THR A 12 -15.27 -11.18 -22.16
CA THR A 12 -14.39 -12.37 -22.26
C THR A 12 -13.07 -12.12 -22.97
N LYS A 13 -12.73 -10.87 -23.28
CA LYS A 13 -11.55 -10.53 -24.11
C LYS A 13 -10.20 -10.94 -23.53
N ASP A 14 -10.15 -11.28 -22.23
CA ASP A 14 -8.91 -11.55 -21.52
C ASP A 14 -8.91 -12.98 -20.91
N THR A 15 -7.73 -13.61 -20.86
CA THR A 15 -7.52 -14.96 -20.33
C THR A 15 -7.16 -14.95 -18.84
N PRO A 16 -7.23 -16.08 -18.11
CA PRO A 16 -6.72 -16.18 -16.73
C PRO A 16 -5.26 -15.76 -16.58
N GLU A 17 -4.42 -16.03 -17.59
CA GLU A 17 -3.03 -15.58 -17.64
C GLU A 17 -2.93 -14.05 -17.63
N THR A 18 -3.88 -13.35 -18.22
CA THR A 18 -3.97 -11.89 -18.17
C THR A 18 -4.09 -11.38 -16.74
N ARG A 19 -4.78 -12.10 -15.83
CA ARG A 19 -4.91 -11.70 -14.41
C ARG A 19 -3.56 -11.68 -13.70
N VAL A 20 -2.76 -12.71 -13.91
CA VAL A 20 -1.40 -12.84 -13.37
C VAL A 20 -0.53 -11.68 -13.86
N VAL A 21 -0.52 -11.46 -15.16
CA VAL A 21 0.27 -10.39 -15.81
C VAL A 21 -0.17 -9.01 -15.33
N LEU A 22 -1.47 -8.74 -15.23
CA LEU A 22 -1.99 -7.46 -14.75
C LEU A 22 -1.62 -7.20 -13.29
N SER A 23 -1.73 -8.22 -12.43
CA SER A 23 -1.35 -8.12 -11.02
C SER A 23 0.14 -7.86 -10.85
N ALA A 24 1.00 -8.61 -11.56
CA ALA A 24 2.44 -8.42 -11.53
C ALA A 24 2.82 -7.01 -12.03
N LYS A 25 2.23 -6.53 -13.11
CA LYS A 25 2.48 -5.19 -13.64
C LYS A 25 2.12 -4.08 -12.64
N VAL A 26 0.99 -4.22 -11.93
CA VAL A 26 0.63 -3.27 -10.86
C VAL A 26 1.65 -3.32 -9.73
N ARG A 27 2.12 -4.51 -9.36
CA ARG A 27 3.16 -4.68 -8.33
C ARG A 27 4.46 -3.98 -8.74
N ASP A 28 4.94 -4.20 -9.97
CA ASP A 28 6.15 -3.55 -10.48
C ASP A 28 6.06 -2.02 -10.42
N ILE A 29 4.88 -1.46 -10.74
CA ILE A 29 4.64 -0.01 -10.65
C ILE A 29 4.69 0.45 -9.19
N LEU A 30 4.09 -0.29 -8.26
CA LEU A 30 4.14 0.04 -6.83
C LEU A 30 5.57 0.01 -6.30
N ASP A 31 6.36 -1.02 -6.64
CA ASP A 31 7.76 -1.16 -6.25
C ASP A 31 8.60 0.04 -6.74
N LEU A 32 8.41 0.45 -8.00
CA LEU A 32 9.05 1.64 -8.54
C LEU A 32 8.61 2.91 -7.82
N SER A 33 7.31 3.09 -7.60
CA SER A 33 6.75 4.26 -6.90
C SER A 33 7.31 4.37 -5.47
N ILE A 34 7.42 3.26 -4.74
CA ILE A 34 8.02 3.24 -3.40
C ILE A 34 9.49 3.62 -3.43
N LYS A 35 10.25 3.06 -4.39
CA LYS A 35 11.67 3.36 -4.53
C LYS A 35 11.91 4.84 -4.82
N ASP A 36 11.15 5.42 -5.72
CA ASP A 36 11.25 6.82 -6.09
C ASP A 36 10.79 7.75 -4.95
N ALA A 37 9.72 7.36 -4.24
CA ALA A 37 9.25 8.09 -3.06
C ALA A 37 10.30 8.09 -1.93
N ARG A 38 10.96 6.97 -1.65
CA ARG A 38 12.06 6.90 -0.67
C ARG A 38 13.24 7.76 -1.07
N LYS A 39 13.56 7.82 -2.36
CA LYS A 39 14.61 8.70 -2.86
C LYS A 39 14.25 10.17 -2.63
N ALA A 40 13.02 10.57 -2.99
CA ALA A 40 12.53 11.92 -2.77
C ALA A 40 12.52 12.30 -1.28
N GLU A 41 12.05 11.38 -0.40
CA GLU A 41 12.11 11.54 1.06
C GLU A 41 13.55 11.81 1.54
N SER A 42 14.48 10.97 1.10
CA SER A 42 15.90 11.11 1.47
C SER A 42 16.50 12.44 1.02
N GLU A 43 16.11 12.93 -0.18
CA GLU A 43 16.58 14.22 -0.69
C GLU A 43 16.02 15.41 0.13
N LEU A 44 14.74 15.35 0.55
CA LEU A 44 14.15 16.39 1.40
C LEU A 44 14.85 16.45 2.77
N TRP A 45 15.07 15.32 3.40
CA TRP A 45 15.79 15.25 4.67
C TRP A 45 17.25 15.70 4.52
N LYS A 46 17.91 15.35 3.41
CA LYS A 46 19.27 15.81 3.11
C LYS A 46 19.33 17.33 2.96
N LYS A 47 18.37 17.93 2.26
CA LYS A 47 18.28 19.41 2.15
C LYS A 47 18.16 20.05 3.52
N TRP A 48 17.28 19.54 4.37
CA TRP A 48 17.11 20.05 5.72
C TRP A 48 18.36 19.87 6.58
N THR A 49 18.96 18.68 6.63
CA THR A 49 20.16 18.39 7.42
C THR A 49 21.35 19.25 6.99
N THR A 50 21.48 19.51 5.67
CA THR A 50 22.51 20.42 5.14
C THR A 50 22.26 21.86 5.60
N ALA A 51 21.01 22.32 5.62
CA ALA A 51 20.66 23.67 6.03
C ALA A 51 20.82 23.87 7.56
N VAL A 52 20.52 22.85 8.36
CA VAL A 52 20.69 22.90 9.83
C VAL A 52 22.17 22.82 10.23
N GLY A 53 22.95 22.02 9.50
CA GLY A 53 24.38 21.82 9.83
C GLY A 53 24.59 21.16 11.20
N ASP A 54 25.61 21.61 11.91
CA ASP A 54 26.00 21.08 13.23
C ASP A 54 25.29 21.77 14.40
N LYS A 55 24.10 22.33 14.19
CA LYS A 55 23.32 22.94 15.28
C LYS A 55 22.94 21.90 16.32
N PRO A 56 23.02 22.24 17.61
CA PRO A 56 22.66 21.34 18.70
C PRO A 56 21.19 20.90 18.61
N SER A 57 20.92 19.63 18.92
CA SER A 57 19.59 19.05 19.01
C SER A 57 19.35 18.48 20.40
N SER A 58 18.10 18.54 20.89
CA SER A 58 17.67 17.73 22.03
C SER A 58 17.73 16.24 21.66
N TYR A 59 17.85 15.40 22.68
CA TYR A 59 17.74 13.94 22.61
C TYR A 59 16.94 13.37 23.81
N ASP A 60 16.13 14.22 24.45
CA ASP A 60 15.41 13.88 25.68
C ASP A 60 14.33 12.82 25.44
N ASN A 61 13.62 12.90 24.33
CA ASN A 61 12.60 11.91 23.94
C ASN A 61 13.26 10.57 23.59
N LEU A 62 14.35 10.58 22.81
CA LEU A 62 15.13 9.39 22.54
C LEU A 62 15.64 8.72 23.81
N LEU A 63 16.16 9.54 24.75
CA LEU A 63 16.65 9.03 26.03
C LEU A 63 15.55 8.41 26.89
N ARG A 64 14.35 8.99 26.88
CA ARG A 64 13.19 8.44 27.58
C ARG A 64 12.79 7.10 26.97
N GLU A 65 12.62 7.04 25.64
CA GLU A 65 12.26 5.81 24.93
C GLU A 65 13.32 4.71 25.12
N PHE A 66 14.60 5.09 25.12
CA PHE A 66 15.69 4.16 25.41
C PHE A 66 15.58 3.59 26.83
N LYS A 67 15.33 4.42 27.86
CA LYS A 67 15.20 3.96 29.24
C LYS A 67 14.02 3.01 29.41
N GLU A 68 12.86 3.37 28.87
CA GLU A 68 11.64 2.54 28.92
C GLU A 68 11.84 1.16 28.31
N ASN A 69 12.60 1.05 27.23
CA ASN A 69 12.85 -0.23 26.56
C ASN A 69 14.11 -0.97 27.07
N TYR A 70 15.01 -0.30 27.80
CA TYR A 70 16.26 -0.86 28.26
C TYR A 70 16.24 -1.21 29.75
N ASP A 71 15.72 -0.33 30.60
CA ASP A 71 15.73 -0.51 32.05
C ASP A 71 14.71 -1.56 32.50
N ASP A 72 13.59 -1.69 31.80
CA ASP A 72 12.54 -2.69 32.05
C ASP A 72 12.88 -4.08 31.48
N VAL A 73 14.01 -4.23 30.81
CA VAL A 73 14.40 -5.51 30.18
C VAL A 73 15.49 -6.18 31.00
N LEU A 74 15.30 -7.49 31.25
CA LEU A 74 16.31 -8.32 31.91
C LEU A 74 17.67 -8.22 31.17
N PRO A 75 18.81 -8.16 31.90
CA PRO A 75 20.13 -7.92 31.33
C PRO A 75 20.50 -8.84 30.14
N GLU A 76 20.10 -10.09 30.20
CA GLU A 76 20.35 -11.08 29.16
C GLU A 76 19.61 -10.83 27.83
N TYR A 77 18.55 -9.99 27.85
CA TYR A 77 17.78 -9.63 26.66
C TYR A 77 18.07 -8.23 26.16
N ARG A 78 18.83 -7.40 26.90
CA ARG A 78 19.11 -6.01 26.54
C ARG A 78 19.83 -5.89 25.20
N ALA A 79 20.86 -6.69 24.99
CA ALA A 79 21.64 -6.67 23.75
C ALA A 79 20.85 -7.05 22.47
N LYS A 80 19.70 -7.72 22.65
CA LYS A 80 18.83 -8.10 21.52
C LYS A 80 17.74 -7.06 21.21
N ARG A 81 17.50 -6.10 22.13
CA ARG A 81 16.37 -5.17 22.02
C ARG A 81 16.77 -3.73 21.78
N VAL A 82 18.04 -3.40 21.96
CA VAL A 82 18.55 -2.04 21.76
C VAL A 82 19.72 -2.11 20.79
N PRO A 83 19.67 -1.35 19.69
CA PRO A 83 20.79 -1.26 18.78
C PRO A 83 22.04 -0.74 19.49
N SER A 84 23.18 -1.38 19.23
CA SER A 84 24.48 -0.94 19.73
C SER A 84 24.81 0.50 19.35
N GLU A 85 24.28 0.97 18.23
CA GLU A 85 24.41 2.32 17.69
C GLU A 85 23.77 3.37 18.59
N VAL A 86 22.57 3.07 19.12
CA VAL A 86 21.87 3.98 20.07
C VAL A 86 22.66 4.07 21.38
N GLU A 87 23.11 2.94 21.90
CA GLU A 87 23.90 2.91 23.13
C GLU A 87 25.23 3.67 22.95
N ALA A 88 25.92 3.44 21.84
CA ALA A 88 27.17 4.14 21.51
C ALA A 88 26.93 5.64 21.33
N PHE A 89 25.84 6.03 20.66
CA PHE A 89 25.43 7.44 20.50
C PHE A 89 25.17 8.09 21.85
N LEU A 90 24.34 7.50 22.70
CA LEU A 90 24.00 8.05 24.01
C LEU A 90 25.20 8.11 24.93
N ARG A 91 26.11 7.12 24.90
CA ARG A 91 27.38 7.17 25.63
C ARG A 91 28.26 8.33 25.15
N ARG A 92 28.37 8.58 23.85
CA ARG A 92 29.16 9.67 23.28
C ARG A 92 28.60 11.03 23.72
N VAL A 93 27.30 11.19 23.62
CA VAL A 93 26.62 12.46 23.97
C VAL A 93 26.67 12.74 25.47
N ARG A 94 26.53 11.71 26.32
CA ARG A 94 26.64 11.83 27.77
C ARG A 94 28.06 12.10 28.24
N LYS A 95 29.07 11.38 27.72
CA LYS A 95 30.49 11.56 28.14
C LYS A 95 31.02 12.94 27.83
N GLY A 96 30.52 13.56 26.76
CA GLY A 96 30.92 14.94 26.48
C GLY A 96 30.32 15.99 27.44
N GLY A 97 29.30 15.62 28.24
CA GLY A 97 28.66 16.48 29.26
C GLY A 97 29.08 16.15 30.70
N GLU A 98 29.77 15.05 30.94
CA GLU A 98 30.31 14.79 32.26
C GLU A 98 31.47 15.75 32.51
N PRO A 99 31.41 16.53 33.63
CA PRO A 99 32.53 17.37 34.00
C PRO A 99 33.78 16.49 34.16
N SER A 100 34.77 16.74 33.36
CA SER A 100 36.05 16.09 33.53
C SER A 100 36.78 16.85 34.65
N LEU A 101 37.10 16.15 35.74
CA LEU A 101 37.99 16.66 36.76
C LEU A 101 39.39 16.88 36.16
N VAL A 102 39.71 18.11 35.85
CA VAL A 102 41.05 18.46 35.38
C VAL A 102 41.82 19.00 36.58
N TYR A 103 42.97 18.41 36.85
CA TYR A 103 43.87 18.89 37.89
C TYR A 103 44.45 20.24 37.47
N ASP A 104 44.24 21.27 38.30
CA ASP A 104 44.77 22.59 38.14
C ASP A 104 46.03 22.71 39.01
N PRO A 105 47.22 22.75 38.40
CA PRO A 105 48.47 22.81 39.14
C PRO A 105 48.67 24.14 39.91
N ASP A 106 48.01 25.20 39.46
CA ASP A 106 48.15 26.52 40.09
C ASP A 106 47.35 26.63 41.41
N THR A 107 46.22 25.91 41.49
CA THR A 107 45.36 25.88 42.68
C THR A 107 45.50 24.60 43.49
N LEU A 108 46.32 23.63 43.04
CA LEU A 108 46.48 22.31 43.61
C LEU A 108 45.13 21.59 43.85
N SER A 109 44.14 21.87 43.02
CA SER A 109 42.78 21.35 43.14
C SER A 109 42.27 20.81 41.82
N PHE A 110 41.29 19.90 41.90
CA PHE A 110 40.59 19.46 40.72
C PHE A 110 39.46 20.42 40.40
N ARG A 111 39.43 20.96 39.19
CA ARG A 111 38.31 21.73 38.69
C ARG A 111 37.41 20.87 37.86
N ASP A 112 36.12 21.02 38.09
CA ASP A 112 35.11 20.61 37.15
C ASP A 112 35.21 21.46 35.89
N VAL A 113 35.93 21.02 34.90
CA VAL A 113 35.83 21.61 33.58
C VAL A 113 34.57 21.04 32.96
N ALA A 114 33.52 21.85 32.93
CA ALA A 114 32.34 21.55 32.15
C ALA A 114 32.80 21.25 30.73
N GLY A 115 32.91 19.97 30.40
CA GLY A 115 33.24 19.55 29.06
C GLY A 115 32.22 20.19 28.15
N LYS A 116 32.64 20.97 27.16
CA LYS A 116 31.80 21.25 26.02
C LYS A 116 31.59 19.88 25.34
N ALA A 117 30.55 19.18 25.81
CA ALA A 117 30.09 18.02 25.09
C ALA A 117 29.85 18.44 23.64
N PRO A 118 30.31 17.71 22.65
CA PRO A 118 29.67 17.77 21.38
C PRO A 118 28.23 17.24 21.62
N GLY A 119 27.31 18.18 21.88
CA GLY A 119 25.90 17.84 22.01
C GLY A 119 25.47 17.09 20.75
N ALA A 120 24.41 16.31 20.85
CA ALA A 120 23.82 15.74 19.67
C ALA A 120 23.55 16.84 18.64
N THR A 121 24.06 16.68 17.43
CA THR A 121 23.68 17.59 16.34
C THR A 121 22.44 17.07 15.63
N ALA A 122 21.67 17.96 14.99
CA ALA A 122 20.51 17.55 14.18
C ALA A 122 20.90 16.55 13.08
N SER A 123 22.09 16.70 12.50
CA SER A 123 22.65 15.77 11.50
C SER A 123 22.92 14.38 12.11
N ASP A 124 23.51 14.32 13.30
CA ASP A 124 23.77 13.06 13.99
C ASP A 124 22.45 12.33 14.36
N MET A 125 21.47 13.08 14.89
CA MET A 125 20.15 12.55 15.22
C MET A 125 19.45 11.96 13.98
N TYR A 126 19.52 12.66 12.85
CA TYR A 126 18.92 12.16 11.62
C TYR A 126 19.63 10.91 11.09
N LYS A 127 20.96 10.85 11.16
CA LYS A 127 21.73 9.63 10.78
C LYS A 127 21.32 8.45 11.65
N LEU A 128 21.27 8.63 12.97
CA LEU A 128 20.85 7.61 13.91
C LEU A 128 19.41 7.13 13.61
N ARG A 129 18.49 8.04 13.28
CA ARG A 129 17.15 7.67 12.83
C ARG A 129 17.16 6.76 11.61
N SER A 130 17.99 7.08 10.62
CA SER A 130 18.08 6.29 9.39
C SER A 130 18.61 4.87 9.66
N GLU A 131 19.58 4.74 10.58
CA GLU A 131 20.10 3.45 11.04
C GLU A 131 19.00 2.66 11.77
N LEU A 132 18.28 3.29 12.71
CA LEU A 132 17.16 2.66 13.42
C LEU A 132 16.07 2.15 12.49
N LEU A 133 15.69 2.90 11.47
CA LEU A 133 14.70 2.46 10.48
C LEU A 133 15.21 1.28 9.63
N THR A 134 16.52 1.23 9.35
CA THR A 134 17.14 0.10 8.67
C THR A 134 17.09 -1.15 9.54
N GLU A 135 17.47 -1.05 10.81
CA GLU A 135 17.41 -2.15 11.77
C GLU A 135 15.97 -2.61 12.03
N ALA A 136 15.01 -1.69 12.10
CA ALA A 136 13.60 -2.01 12.20
C ALA A 136 13.13 -2.86 11.00
N GLY A 137 13.60 -2.51 9.80
CA GLY A 137 13.31 -3.28 8.57
C GLY A 137 13.94 -4.67 8.58
N ILE A 138 15.18 -4.80 9.06
CA ILE A 138 15.87 -6.09 9.21
C ILE A 138 15.13 -6.97 10.23
N ALA A 139 14.80 -6.42 11.41
CA ALA A 139 14.07 -7.13 12.46
C ALA A 139 12.69 -7.61 11.96
N ALA A 140 11.96 -6.76 11.24
CA ALA A 140 10.67 -7.13 10.65
C ALA A 140 10.79 -8.30 9.67
N LYS A 141 11.80 -8.29 8.79
CA LYS A 141 12.08 -9.38 7.85
C LYS A 141 12.46 -10.68 8.56
N ALA A 142 13.17 -10.59 9.68
CA ALA A 142 13.50 -11.73 10.51
C ALA A 142 12.31 -12.26 11.34
N GLY A 143 11.16 -11.58 11.31
CA GLY A 143 9.97 -11.92 12.09
C GLY A 143 10.02 -11.45 13.55
N ASP A 144 11.04 -10.66 13.93
CA ASP A 144 11.14 -10.03 15.24
C ASP A 144 10.36 -8.69 15.25
N HIS A 145 9.06 -8.83 15.36
CA HIS A 145 8.15 -7.67 15.36
C HIS A 145 8.33 -6.78 16.60
N ASN A 146 8.83 -7.33 17.71
CA ASN A 146 9.04 -6.54 18.92
C ASN A 146 10.25 -5.62 18.77
N SER A 147 11.39 -6.12 18.32
CA SER A 147 12.56 -5.28 18.03
C SER A 147 12.25 -4.26 16.95
N SER A 148 11.55 -4.66 15.89
CA SER A 148 11.10 -3.71 14.85
C SER A 148 10.25 -2.57 15.43
N ARG A 149 9.32 -2.85 16.35
CA ARG A 149 8.50 -1.84 17.02
C ARG A 149 9.36 -0.91 17.87
N VAL A 150 10.27 -1.43 18.67
CA VAL A 150 11.16 -0.64 19.53
C VAL A 150 12.02 0.32 18.69
N PHE A 151 12.61 -0.17 17.61
CA PHE A 151 13.43 0.65 16.72
C PHE A 151 12.62 1.77 16.02
N ASN A 152 11.40 1.47 15.61
CA ASN A 152 10.50 2.48 15.06
C ASN A 152 10.12 3.54 16.10
N ASN A 153 9.82 3.16 17.36
CA ASN A 153 9.51 4.09 18.43
C ASN A 153 10.70 5.03 18.72
N MET A 154 11.92 4.48 18.77
CA MET A 154 13.13 5.29 18.95
C MET A 154 13.34 6.25 17.76
N ALA A 155 13.08 5.81 16.53
CA ALA A 155 13.16 6.67 15.35
C ALA A 155 12.10 7.79 15.35
N GLU A 156 10.91 7.54 15.88
CA GLU A 156 9.88 8.57 16.09
C GLU A 156 10.27 9.55 17.22
N ALA A 157 10.82 9.07 18.33
CA ALA A 157 11.31 9.90 19.42
C ALA A 157 12.40 10.88 18.94
N ILE A 158 13.26 10.46 18.01
CA ILE A 158 14.24 11.35 17.35
C ILE A 158 13.52 12.46 16.55
N ILE A 159 12.45 12.15 15.84
CA ILE A 159 11.69 13.18 15.12
C ILE A 159 11.08 14.20 16.07
N ASP A 160 10.61 13.77 17.24
CA ASP A 160 10.08 14.67 18.27
C ASP A 160 11.19 15.57 18.84
N ASP A 161 12.37 15.02 19.15
CA ASP A 161 13.53 15.79 19.57
C ASP A 161 13.98 16.81 18.51
N LEU A 162 14.05 16.40 17.27
CA LEU A 162 14.35 17.28 16.14
C LEU A 162 13.31 18.39 16.02
N SER A 163 12.03 18.10 16.23
CA SER A 163 10.94 19.08 16.11
C SER A 163 11.06 20.24 17.09
N VAL A 164 11.56 19.97 18.30
CA VAL A 164 11.79 20.97 19.35
C VAL A 164 13.02 21.82 19.04
N SER A 165 14.02 21.22 18.39
CA SER A 165 15.33 21.82 18.15
C SER A 165 15.46 22.56 16.82
N VAL A 166 14.40 22.52 15.97
CA VAL A 166 14.42 23.10 14.61
C VAL A 166 14.56 24.62 14.67
N PRO A 167 15.62 25.21 14.11
CA PRO A 167 15.74 26.64 13.99
C PRO A 167 14.65 27.26 13.11
N PRO A 168 14.11 28.44 13.44
CA PRO A 168 13.03 29.08 12.69
C PRO A 168 13.31 29.20 11.18
N GLU A 169 14.55 29.49 10.81
CA GLU A 169 14.99 29.65 9.42
C GLU A 169 14.94 28.36 8.60
N THR A 170 15.02 27.18 9.24
CA THR A 170 14.98 25.87 8.59
C THR A 170 13.65 25.13 8.78
N LYS A 171 12.74 25.74 9.54
CA LYS A 171 11.45 25.13 9.88
C LYS A 171 10.65 24.72 8.65
N LYS A 172 10.63 25.54 7.62
CA LYS A 172 9.91 25.20 6.37
C LYS A 172 10.42 23.92 5.73
N LEU A 173 11.74 23.73 5.65
CA LEU A 173 12.36 22.51 5.08
C LEU A 173 12.07 21.29 5.97
N TYR A 174 12.06 21.47 7.28
CA TYR A 174 11.70 20.41 8.22
C TYR A 174 10.24 19.98 8.05
N ASP A 175 9.32 20.95 8.04
CA ASP A 175 7.88 20.70 7.90
C ASP A 175 7.58 20.01 6.56
N GLU A 176 8.27 20.39 5.48
CA GLU A 176 8.17 19.76 4.17
C GLU A 176 8.65 18.29 4.20
N ALA A 177 9.83 18.04 4.77
CA ALA A 177 10.37 16.68 4.89
C ALA A 177 9.49 15.80 5.78
N ARG A 178 9.04 16.32 6.94
CA ARG A 178 8.16 15.61 7.88
C ARG A 178 6.79 15.33 7.28
N GLY A 179 6.21 16.32 6.60
CA GLY A 179 4.93 16.16 5.89
C GLY A 179 5.01 15.06 4.83
N PHE A 180 6.06 15.09 4.01
CA PHE A 180 6.31 14.05 3.01
C PHE A 180 6.44 12.66 3.64
N THR A 181 7.25 12.52 4.71
CA THR A 181 7.43 11.24 5.42
C THR A 181 6.10 10.71 5.95
N ARG A 182 5.27 11.56 6.57
CA ARG A 182 3.96 11.17 7.08
C ARG A 182 3.05 10.64 5.97
N GLU A 183 2.93 11.39 4.89
CA GLU A 183 2.10 11.01 3.75
C GLU A 183 2.65 9.77 3.01
N PHE A 184 3.98 9.62 2.96
CA PHE A 184 4.62 8.39 2.46
C PHE A 184 4.20 7.16 3.29
N HIS A 185 4.25 7.26 4.62
CA HIS A 185 3.82 6.15 5.48
C HIS A 185 2.32 5.86 5.34
N ASP A 186 1.49 6.89 5.19
CA ASP A 186 0.06 6.71 4.98
C ASP A 186 -0.23 6.00 3.64
N ALA A 187 0.48 6.38 2.56
CA ALA A 187 0.28 5.80 1.23
C ALA A 187 0.87 4.38 1.10
N PHE A 188 2.07 4.13 1.62
CA PHE A 188 2.84 2.92 1.31
C PHE A 188 3.01 1.95 2.48
N THR A 189 2.85 2.38 3.73
CA THR A 189 3.10 1.51 4.90
C THR A 189 1.81 1.09 5.60
N ARG A 190 0.92 2.05 5.85
CA ARG A 190 -0.32 1.82 6.63
C ARG A 190 -1.49 1.34 5.78
N SER A 191 -1.39 1.48 4.46
CA SER A 191 -2.39 1.08 3.47
C SER A 191 -2.31 -0.41 3.11
N PHE A 192 -3.20 -0.86 2.21
CA PHE A 192 -3.11 -2.18 1.58
C PHE A 192 -1.78 -2.38 0.84
N VAL A 193 -1.21 -1.31 0.26
CA VAL A 193 0.08 -1.36 -0.42
C VAL A 193 1.18 -1.84 0.54
N GLY A 194 1.19 -1.40 1.79
CA GLY A 194 2.12 -1.90 2.79
C GLY A 194 1.99 -3.41 3.08
N LYS A 195 0.78 -3.96 2.97
CA LYS A 195 0.56 -5.42 3.08
C LYS A 195 1.09 -6.16 1.86
N VAL A 196 0.91 -5.58 0.67
CA VAL A 196 1.41 -6.11 -0.61
C VAL A 196 2.94 -6.15 -0.60
N GLU A 197 3.57 -5.08 -0.10
CA GLU A 197 5.03 -4.92 -0.03
C GLU A 197 5.68 -5.68 1.13
N SER A 198 4.89 -6.16 2.08
CA SER A 198 5.45 -6.83 3.26
C SER A 198 6.00 -8.21 2.92
N VAL A 199 7.24 -8.44 3.35
CA VAL A 199 7.92 -9.74 3.23
C VAL A 199 7.72 -10.52 4.52
N GLY A 200 7.23 -11.75 4.42
CA GLY A 200 7.12 -12.68 5.52
C GLY A 200 8.35 -13.60 5.62
N ARG A 201 8.32 -14.53 6.58
CA ARG A 201 9.42 -15.50 6.78
C ARG A 201 9.74 -16.35 5.54
N TYR A 202 8.76 -16.55 4.66
CA TYR A 202 8.86 -17.43 3.48
C TYR A 202 8.76 -16.67 2.15
N GLY A 203 8.99 -15.37 2.12
CA GLY A 203 8.86 -14.51 0.94
C GLY A 203 7.71 -13.52 1.06
N ASP A 204 7.26 -12.99 -0.06
CA ASP A 204 6.18 -12.00 -0.10
C ASP A 204 4.90 -12.52 0.55
N ARG A 205 4.27 -11.72 1.42
CA ARG A 205 2.97 -12.09 2.03
C ARG A 205 1.85 -12.19 1.00
N ILE A 206 1.92 -11.35 -0.03
CA ILE A 206 1.04 -11.39 -1.19
C ILE A 206 1.94 -11.52 -2.40
N ALA A 207 1.87 -12.67 -3.08
CA ALA A 207 2.63 -12.88 -4.29
C ALA A 207 2.26 -11.84 -5.37
N PRO A 208 3.22 -11.32 -6.15
CA PRO A 208 3.00 -10.25 -7.13
C PRO A 208 1.82 -10.50 -8.05
N GLU A 209 1.68 -11.73 -8.53
CA GLU A 209 0.60 -12.18 -9.41
C GLU A 209 -0.79 -12.21 -8.75
N LEU A 210 -0.86 -12.10 -7.42
CA LEU A 210 -2.11 -12.10 -6.65
C LEU A 210 -2.52 -10.71 -6.15
N THR A 211 -1.76 -9.66 -6.42
CA THR A 211 -1.98 -8.30 -5.88
C THR A 211 -3.41 -7.81 -6.10
N LEU A 212 -3.90 -7.78 -7.34
CA LEU A 212 -5.27 -7.34 -7.65
C LEU A 212 -6.33 -8.35 -7.16
N HIS A 213 -6.02 -9.63 -7.20
CA HIS A 213 -6.93 -10.66 -6.70
C HIS A 213 -7.18 -10.49 -5.18
N LYS A 214 -6.14 -10.27 -4.41
CA LYS A 214 -6.24 -10.04 -2.97
C LYS A 214 -6.94 -8.72 -2.65
N ALA A 215 -6.72 -7.68 -3.47
CA ALA A 215 -7.44 -6.42 -3.33
C ALA A 215 -8.95 -6.60 -3.47
N LEU A 216 -9.43 -7.46 -4.37
CA LEU A 216 -10.87 -7.70 -4.58
C LEU A 216 -11.48 -8.77 -3.66
N ALA A 217 -10.68 -9.74 -3.19
CA ALA A 217 -11.19 -10.91 -2.46
C ALA A 217 -11.67 -10.62 -1.03
N THR A 218 -11.40 -9.43 -0.49
CA THR A 218 -11.63 -9.08 0.93
C THR A 218 -13.05 -8.58 1.25
N GLY A 219 -13.98 -8.62 0.28
CA GLY A 219 -15.39 -8.23 0.50
C GLY A 219 -15.79 -6.91 -0.14
N LYS A 220 -17.10 -6.63 -0.11
CA LYS A 220 -17.79 -5.63 -0.95
C LYS A 220 -17.19 -4.23 -0.93
N ASP A 221 -16.95 -3.69 0.25
CA ASP A 221 -16.47 -2.31 0.40
C ASP A 221 -14.95 -2.24 0.57
N VAL A 222 -14.35 -3.28 1.13
CA VAL A 222 -12.90 -3.35 1.36
C VAL A 222 -12.13 -3.41 0.04
N GLY A 223 -12.65 -4.13 -0.96
CA GLY A 223 -12.05 -4.19 -2.30
C GLY A 223 -11.98 -2.81 -2.96
N PHE A 224 -13.04 -1.99 -2.83
CA PHE A 224 -13.02 -0.61 -3.31
C PHE A 224 -11.93 0.23 -2.63
N ILE A 225 -11.82 0.14 -1.30
CA ILE A 225 -10.81 0.88 -0.53
C ILE A 225 -9.40 0.46 -0.96
N GLN A 226 -9.14 -0.84 -1.08
CA GLN A 226 -7.81 -1.35 -1.43
C GLN A 226 -7.37 -0.96 -2.84
N LEU A 227 -8.28 -0.99 -3.83
CA LEU A 227 -7.97 -0.49 -5.18
C LEU A 227 -7.75 1.02 -5.20
N ALA A 228 -8.49 1.78 -4.38
CA ALA A 228 -8.26 3.21 -4.20
C ALA A 228 -6.91 3.52 -3.54
N GLU A 229 -6.48 2.70 -2.57
CA GLU A 229 -5.17 2.83 -1.93
C GLU A 229 -4.02 2.55 -2.91
N ILE A 230 -4.16 1.54 -3.79
CA ILE A 230 -3.20 1.28 -4.87
C ILE A 230 -3.07 2.51 -5.78
N GLU A 231 -4.19 3.08 -6.21
CA GLU A 231 -4.18 4.27 -7.06
C GLU A 231 -3.60 5.49 -6.33
N HIS A 232 -3.97 5.70 -5.07
CA HIS A 232 -3.44 6.78 -4.25
C HIS A 232 -1.92 6.67 -4.12
N ALA A 233 -1.40 5.48 -3.85
CA ALA A 233 0.03 5.23 -3.78
C ALA A 233 0.74 5.53 -5.12
N THR A 234 0.14 5.13 -6.24
CA THR A 234 0.70 5.42 -7.57
C THR A 234 0.66 6.90 -7.89
N ARG A 235 -0.40 7.63 -7.47
CA ARG A 235 -0.53 9.09 -7.65
C ARG A 235 0.33 9.91 -6.70
N PHE A 236 0.88 9.30 -5.67
CA PHE A 236 1.60 9.99 -4.61
C PHE A 236 2.73 10.89 -5.13
N LEU A 237 3.53 10.37 -6.06
CA LEU A 237 4.63 11.14 -6.69
C LEU A 237 4.15 12.07 -7.79
N ASN A 238 3.14 11.64 -8.54
CA ASN A 238 2.55 12.45 -9.60
C ASN A 238 1.98 13.76 -9.06
N SER A 239 1.21 13.71 -7.97
CA SER A 239 0.64 14.89 -7.32
C SER A 239 1.70 15.91 -6.87
N ARG A 240 2.97 15.53 -6.86
CA ARG A 240 4.13 16.37 -6.50
C ARG A 240 5.01 16.73 -7.69
N GLY A 241 4.59 16.38 -8.90
CA GLY A 241 5.37 16.62 -10.13
C GLY A 241 6.67 15.82 -10.22
N LEU A 242 6.77 14.71 -9.45
CA LEU A 242 7.95 13.85 -9.41
C LEU A 242 7.82 12.62 -10.33
N GLN A 243 6.64 12.39 -10.88
CA GLN A 243 6.35 11.30 -11.82
C GLN A 243 5.24 11.74 -12.78
N ASP A 244 5.19 11.18 -13.98
CA ASP A 244 4.15 11.44 -14.98
C ASP A 244 2.86 10.63 -14.72
N ASP A 245 1.77 10.97 -15.45
CA ASP A 245 0.47 10.29 -15.32
C ASP A 245 0.46 8.87 -15.91
N GLY A 246 1.50 8.46 -16.62
CA GLY A 246 1.54 7.18 -17.33
C GLY A 246 1.38 5.98 -16.40
N ALA A 247 2.05 6.00 -15.23
CA ALA A 247 1.96 4.93 -14.24
C ALA A 247 0.54 4.80 -13.67
N VAL A 248 -0.12 5.93 -13.39
CA VAL A 248 -1.51 5.96 -12.91
C VAL A 248 -2.46 5.36 -13.94
N GLN A 249 -2.32 5.76 -15.22
CA GLN A 249 -3.16 5.24 -16.30
C GLN A 249 -2.99 3.73 -16.46
N VAL A 250 -1.76 3.23 -16.39
CA VAL A 250 -1.50 1.77 -16.46
C VAL A 250 -2.16 1.02 -15.31
N VAL A 251 -2.14 1.56 -14.09
CA VAL A 251 -2.81 0.95 -12.94
C VAL A 251 -4.32 0.95 -13.12
N MET A 252 -4.90 2.06 -13.58
CA MET A 252 -6.34 2.16 -13.85
C MET A 252 -6.78 1.19 -14.94
N ASP A 253 -6.04 1.08 -16.04
CA ASP A 253 -6.31 0.12 -17.12
C ASP A 253 -6.21 -1.34 -16.65
N ALA A 254 -5.23 -1.63 -15.79
CA ALA A 254 -5.08 -2.96 -15.19
C ALA A 254 -6.26 -3.30 -14.27
N GLN A 255 -6.75 -2.35 -13.48
CA GLN A 255 -7.93 -2.53 -12.64
C GLN A 255 -9.20 -2.72 -13.47
N ASP A 256 -9.41 -1.92 -14.53
CA ASP A 256 -10.53 -2.08 -15.47
C ASP A 256 -10.57 -3.49 -16.06
N ARG A 257 -9.46 -3.92 -16.63
CA ARG A 257 -9.34 -5.27 -17.23
C ARG A 257 -9.55 -6.35 -16.20
N PHE A 258 -8.99 -6.22 -15.00
CA PHE A 258 -9.15 -7.21 -13.94
C PHE A 258 -10.61 -7.34 -13.49
N LEU A 259 -11.36 -6.23 -13.41
CA LEU A 259 -12.79 -6.24 -13.09
C LEU A 259 -13.61 -6.93 -14.18
N ARG A 260 -13.30 -6.70 -15.46
CA ARG A 260 -13.92 -7.40 -16.59
C ARG A 260 -13.69 -8.91 -16.51
N LEU A 261 -12.47 -9.32 -16.20
CA LEU A 261 -12.11 -10.73 -15.98
C LEU A 261 -12.82 -11.33 -14.76
N ALA A 262 -13.02 -10.58 -13.68
CA ALA A 262 -13.80 -11.04 -12.54
C ALA A 262 -15.27 -11.24 -12.91
N ALA A 263 -15.85 -10.33 -13.71
CA ALA A 263 -17.21 -10.44 -14.23
C ALA A 263 -17.38 -11.65 -15.19
N SER A 264 -16.33 -12.05 -15.91
CA SER A 264 -16.36 -13.21 -16.81
C SER A 264 -16.64 -14.54 -16.10
N ALA A 265 -16.42 -14.63 -14.79
CA ALA A 265 -16.84 -15.78 -13.99
C ALA A 265 -18.37 -16.00 -13.98
N SER A 266 -19.15 -15.02 -14.46
CA SER A 266 -20.59 -15.14 -14.66
C SER A 266 -20.97 -15.84 -15.97
N ILE A 267 -19.99 -16.16 -16.81
CA ILE A 267 -20.18 -16.87 -18.07
C ILE A 267 -19.94 -18.36 -17.82
N ASP A 268 -20.86 -19.17 -18.27
CA ASP A 268 -20.73 -20.62 -18.22
C ASP A 268 -19.66 -21.07 -19.21
N SER A 269 -18.66 -21.81 -18.75
CA SER A 269 -17.50 -22.21 -19.53
C SER A 269 -17.81 -23.22 -20.63
N GLU A 270 -18.88 -24.04 -20.48
CA GLU A 270 -19.25 -25.06 -21.42
C GLU A 270 -20.19 -24.53 -22.53
N THR A 271 -21.14 -23.70 -22.12
CA THR A 271 -22.18 -23.19 -23.03
C THR A 271 -21.88 -21.79 -23.57
N GLY A 272 -20.92 -21.07 -23.00
CA GLY A 272 -20.64 -19.66 -23.31
C GLY A 272 -21.80 -18.72 -22.94
N LYS A 273 -22.82 -19.20 -22.21
CA LYS A 273 -23.98 -18.40 -21.82
C LYS A 273 -23.73 -17.57 -20.59
N LEU A 274 -24.14 -16.31 -20.65
CA LEU A 274 -24.06 -15.40 -19.52
C LEU A 274 -25.17 -15.69 -18.50
N SER A 275 -24.79 -15.94 -17.25
CA SER A 275 -25.70 -15.98 -16.12
C SER A 275 -26.00 -14.56 -15.62
N THR A 276 -27.14 -14.02 -16.03
CA THR A 276 -27.56 -12.66 -15.61
C THR A 276 -27.70 -12.54 -14.09
N LYS A 277 -28.07 -13.63 -13.38
CA LYS A 277 -28.14 -13.68 -11.92
C LYS A 277 -26.76 -13.55 -11.28
N LYS A 278 -25.76 -14.34 -11.74
CA LYS A 278 -24.38 -14.26 -11.23
C LYS A 278 -23.78 -12.87 -11.48
N LEU A 279 -23.98 -12.32 -12.70
CA LEU A 279 -23.48 -11.01 -13.05
C LEU A 279 -24.13 -9.89 -12.24
N SER A 280 -25.46 -9.93 -12.05
CA SER A 280 -26.16 -8.96 -11.18
C SER A 280 -25.67 -9.03 -9.72
N ASN A 281 -25.42 -10.23 -9.20
CA ASN A 281 -24.85 -10.41 -7.88
C ASN A 281 -23.44 -9.80 -7.80
N PHE A 282 -22.58 -10.07 -8.76
CA PHE A 282 -21.24 -9.47 -8.84
C PHE A 282 -21.31 -7.94 -8.86
N MET A 283 -22.18 -7.35 -9.68
CA MET A 283 -22.35 -5.89 -9.75
C MET A 283 -22.88 -5.29 -8.44
N ASN A 284 -23.78 -5.98 -7.75
CA ASN A 284 -24.26 -5.57 -6.44
C ASN A 284 -23.17 -5.65 -5.38
N ASP A 285 -22.39 -6.73 -5.40
CA ASP A 285 -21.28 -6.96 -4.48
C ASP A 285 -20.11 -5.98 -4.70
N THR A 286 -19.97 -5.44 -5.92
CA THR A 286 -18.96 -4.47 -6.31
C THR A 286 -19.53 -3.09 -6.65
N LYS A 287 -20.67 -2.72 -6.08
CA LYS A 287 -21.40 -1.49 -6.44
C LYS A 287 -20.55 -0.22 -6.36
N LEU A 288 -19.75 -0.06 -5.31
CA LEU A 288 -18.87 1.10 -5.14
C LEU A 288 -17.78 1.14 -6.23
N LEU A 289 -17.23 -0.03 -6.58
CA LEU A 289 -16.26 -0.16 -7.68
C LEU A 289 -16.92 0.19 -9.03
N MET A 290 -18.12 -0.31 -9.29
CA MET A 290 -18.83 0.00 -10.53
C MET A 290 -19.10 1.50 -10.72
N ASN A 291 -19.33 2.24 -9.63
CA ASN A 291 -19.48 3.70 -9.70
C ASN A 291 -18.16 4.40 -10.10
N ARG A 292 -17.02 3.82 -9.77
CA ARG A 292 -15.70 4.33 -10.15
C ARG A 292 -15.34 4.01 -11.60
N PHE A 293 -15.87 2.93 -12.15
CA PHE A 293 -15.64 2.47 -13.53
C PHE A 293 -16.96 2.51 -14.33
N PRO A 294 -17.47 3.69 -14.68
CA PRO A 294 -18.78 3.81 -15.30
C PRO A 294 -18.89 3.12 -16.66
N THR A 295 -17.79 3.02 -17.39
CA THR A 295 -17.73 2.31 -18.68
C THR A 295 -17.95 0.81 -18.49
N ILE A 296 -17.28 0.19 -17.51
CA ILE A 296 -17.50 -1.23 -17.18
C ILE A 296 -18.96 -1.43 -16.76
N LYS A 297 -19.46 -0.58 -15.86
CA LYS A 297 -20.83 -0.67 -15.39
C LYS A 297 -21.80 -0.65 -16.55
N ALA A 298 -21.66 0.29 -17.49
CA ALA A 298 -22.52 0.38 -18.67
C ALA A 298 -22.42 -0.87 -19.56
N ASP A 299 -21.23 -1.41 -19.78
CA ASP A 299 -21.02 -2.63 -20.56
C ASP A 299 -21.70 -3.84 -19.89
N LEU A 300 -21.58 -3.99 -18.55
CA LEU A 300 -22.19 -5.08 -17.81
C LEU A 300 -23.72 -4.96 -17.73
N ASP A 301 -24.25 -3.77 -17.52
CA ASP A 301 -25.69 -3.49 -17.55
C ASP A 301 -26.28 -3.82 -18.94
N ASN A 302 -25.58 -3.43 -20.02
CA ASN A 302 -25.99 -3.75 -21.38
C ASN A 302 -25.94 -5.27 -21.64
N ALA A 303 -24.93 -5.98 -21.15
CA ALA A 303 -24.84 -7.42 -21.26
C ALA A 303 -26.01 -8.15 -20.55
N ILE A 304 -26.41 -7.66 -19.37
CA ILE A 304 -27.59 -8.20 -18.66
C ILE A 304 -28.86 -7.97 -19.48
N LYS A 305 -29.06 -6.72 -19.98
CA LYS A 305 -30.24 -6.34 -20.74
C LYS A 305 -30.37 -7.17 -22.01
N THR A 306 -29.34 -7.19 -22.84
CA THR A 306 -29.35 -7.95 -24.12
C THR A 306 -29.51 -9.45 -23.93
N THR A 307 -28.93 -10.02 -22.88
CA THR A 307 -29.09 -11.46 -22.57
C THR A 307 -30.51 -11.77 -22.12
N ARG A 308 -31.17 -10.91 -21.33
CA ARG A 308 -32.58 -11.08 -20.93
C ARG A 308 -33.52 -10.98 -22.12
N GLU A 309 -33.30 -10.01 -23.01
CA GLU A 309 -34.06 -9.83 -24.23
C GLU A 309 -33.92 -11.05 -25.17
N ALA A 310 -32.69 -11.54 -25.38
CA ALA A 310 -32.42 -12.74 -26.16
C ALA A 310 -33.15 -13.98 -25.60
N SER A 311 -33.07 -14.17 -24.27
CA SER A 311 -33.76 -15.30 -23.60
C SER A 311 -35.28 -15.22 -23.75
N ARG A 312 -35.85 -13.99 -23.67
CA ARG A 312 -37.29 -13.74 -23.86
C ARG A 312 -37.71 -14.09 -25.30
N LEU A 313 -36.95 -13.67 -26.30
CA LEU A 313 -37.21 -13.98 -27.71
C LEU A 313 -37.10 -15.49 -27.97
N GLU A 314 -36.15 -16.17 -27.39
CA GLU A 314 -35.99 -17.63 -27.49
C GLU A 314 -37.23 -18.39 -26.93
N LEU A 315 -37.74 -17.92 -25.76
CA LEU A 315 -38.95 -18.49 -25.16
C LEU A 315 -40.21 -18.26 -26.05
N LEU A 316 -40.33 -17.07 -26.62
CA LEU A 316 -41.42 -16.75 -27.53
C LEU A 316 -41.37 -17.62 -28.80
N ALA A 317 -40.18 -17.79 -29.39
CA ALA A 317 -39.99 -18.64 -30.57
C ALA A 317 -40.31 -20.13 -30.29
N LYS A 318 -39.91 -20.63 -29.12
CA LYS A 318 -40.24 -21.99 -28.66
C LYS A 318 -41.75 -22.17 -28.44
N GLY A 319 -42.41 -21.16 -27.87
CA GLY A 319 -43.86 -21.15 -27.69
C GLY A 319 -44.63 -21.13 -29.02
N GLN A 320 -44.17 -20.35 -29.99
CA GLN A 320 -44.77 -20.34 -31.34
C GLN A 320 -44.55 -21.66 -32.07
N ASN A 321 -43.38 -22.29 -31.97
CA ASN A 321 -43.13 -23.60 -32.57
C ASN A 321 -44.00 -24.69 -31.95
N ARG A 322 -44.23 -24.71 -30.65
CA ARG A 322 -45.17 -25.62 -29.98
C ARG A 322 -46.60 -25.45 -30.52
N ASN A 323 -47.09 -24.20 -30.57
CA ASN A 323 -48.41 -23.95 -31.13
C ASN A 323 -48.53 -24.34 -32.59
N MET A 324 -47.46 -24.24 -33.39
CA MET A 324 -47.48 -24.73 -34.78
C MET A 324 -47.45 -26.25 -34.87
N GLU A 325 -46.74 -26.94 -33.99
CA GLU A 325 -46.72 -28.41 -33.92
C GLU A 325 -48.06 -28.94 -33.42
N ASP A 326 -48.65 -28.31 -32.39
CA ASP A 326 -49.98 -28.65 -31.90
C ASP A 326 -51.04 -28.44 -32.98
N ASN A 327 -50.98 -27.30 -33.71
CA ASN A 327 -51.90 -27.05 -34.85
C ASN A 327 -51.71 -28.01 -36.01
N LYS A 328 -50.45 -28.45 -36.30
CA LYS A 328 -50.20 -29.49 -37.31
C LYS A 328 -50.69 -30.87 -36.86
N ALA A 329 -50.55 -31.20 -35.58
CA ALA A 329 -51.09 -32.42 -35.01
C ALA A 329 -52.63 -32.43 -35.06
N PHE A 330 -53.26 -31.28 -34.67
CA PHE A 330 -54.69 -31.10 -34.73
C PHE A 330 -55.24 -31.22 -36.17
N SER A 331 -54.54 -30.63 -37.15
CA SER A 331 -54.94 -30.71 -38.54
C SER A 331 -54.75 -32.09 -39.12
N LYS A 332 -53.84 -32.96 -38.61
CA LYS A 332 -53.69 -34.33 -38.96
C LYS A 332 -54.85 -35.25 -38.44
N ILE A 333 -55.27 -34.95 -37.20
CA ILE A 333 -56.39 -35.62 -36.55
C ILE A 333 -57.66 -35.31 -37.30
N LEU A 334 -57.92 -34.02 -37.62
CA LEU A 334 -59.10 -33.65 -38.42
C LEU A 334 -59.13 -34.22 -39.87
N LYS A 335 -57.99 -34.57 -40.43
CA LYS A 335 -57.91 -35.23 -41.74
C LYS A 335 -58.03 -36.75 -41.71
N ALA A 336 -57.89 -37.35 -40.52
CA ALA A 336 -58.00 -38.76 -40.32
C ALA A 336 -59.44 -39.21 -39.99
N ASP A 337 -60.30 -38.28 -39.55
CA ASP A 337 -61.74 -38.56 -39.23
C ASP A 337 -62.72 -38.21 -40.36
N GLY A 338 -62.26 -37.84 -41.54
CA GLY A 338 -63.05 -37.58 -42.72
C GLY A 338 -62.70 -38.55 -43.89
#